data_d197b80765b8dcca7e43de3e1f706267
#
_entry.id   d197b80765b8dcca7e43de3e1f706267
#
_cell.length_a   1.000
_cell.length_b   1.000
_cell.length_c   1.000
_cell.angle_alpha   90.00
_cell.angle_beta   90.00
_cell.angle_gamma   90.00
#
_symmetry.space_group_name_H-M   'P 1'
#
loop_
_entity.id
_entity.type
_entity.pdbx_description
1 polymer ?
#
loop_
_entity_poly.entity_id
_entity_poly.type
_entity_poly.pdbx_seq_one_letter_code
_entity_poly.pdbx_strand_id
1 'polypeptide(L)'
;LFLYPDDSDEAGNLLRIYQEYFMVCNGAQLILKEVKEKGYDLHTLPEHVAIQINDTHPTMVIPELIRILTTEEGFTMDEAIDVVSRTCAYTNHTILAEALEKWPLAYIEKVVPQLVPIIKELSDRVAKKYKDEKVQIIDKDKRVHMAHIDIHYGYSVNGVAAIHTEILKQSELNHFYKIYPEKFNNKTNGITFRRWLLSCNHELAAFLTQTIGDGYKKNAEELQKLLEHKDDQAVLDAIYDIKKTKKTELVSYIKDKEGVELNPDSIFDIQVKRLHEYKRQQMNALYIIHKYLEIKGGKKPSTPLTFIFGAKAAPAYVIAQDIIHLLLVMSDIINNDPEVSPYMKLVMVENYNVSYAEKLI
;
A
#
# COMPACT_ATOMS: atom_id res chain seq x y z
N LEU A 1 -6.40 1.65 -21.98
CA LEU A 1 -6.44 2.18 -20.61
C LEU A 1 -5.03 2.25 -20.03
N PHE A 2 -4.63 3.40 -19.54
CA PHE A 2 -3.37 3.57 -18.80
C PHE A 2 -3.60 3.19 -17.35
N LEU A 3 -2.67 2.46 -16.74
CA LEU A 3 -2.79 2.04 -15.34
C LEU A 3 -2.70 3.25 -14.38
N TYR A 4 -1.84 4.22 -14.70
CA TYR A 4 -1.67 5.45 -13.95
C TYR A 4 -1.75 6.64 -14.91
N PRO A 5 -2.95 7.26 -15.08
CA PRO A 5 -3.07 8.47 -15.88
C PRO A 5 -2.34 9.63 -15.19
N ASP A 6 -1.94 10.61 -15.98
CA ASP A 6 -1.54 11.92 -15.47
C ASP A 6 -2.81 12.63 -14.99
N ASP A 7 -3.01 12.73 -13.68
CA ASP A 7 -4.18 13.32 -13.03
C ASP A 7 -3.90 14.74 -12.50
N SER A 8 -2.91 15.40 -13.05
CA SER A 8 -2.60 16.81 -12.75
C SER A 8 -3.62 17.80 -13.33
N ASP A 9 -4.41 17.37 -14.32
CA ASP A 9 -5.44 18.19 -14.96
C ASP A 9 -6.84 17.56 -14.89
N GLU A 10 -7.85 18.29 -15.38
CA GLU A 10 -9.24 17.82 -15.41
C GLU A 10 -9.40 16.55 -16.25
N ALA A 11 -8.74 16.46 -17.39
CA ALA A 11 -8.87 15.31 -18.29
C ALA A 11 -8.36 14.02 -17.63
N GLY A 12 -7.22 14.09 -16.95
CA GLY A 12 -6.67 12.99 -16.19
C GLY A 12 -7.54 12.59 -15.00
N ASN A 13 -8.08 13.56 -14.27
CA ASN A 13 -9.02 13.32 -13.18
C ASN A 13 -10.30 12.62 -13.66
N LEU A 14 -10.88 13.07 -14.77
CA LEU A 14 -12.06 12.43 -15.37
C LEU A 14 -11.73 11.01 -15.85
N LEU A 15 -10.55 10.81 -16.48
CA LEU A 15 -10.11 9.48 -16.90
C LEU A 15 -9.97 8.52 -15.71
N ARG A 16 -9.48 9.00 -14.56
CA ARG A 16 -9.39 8.20 -13.33
C ARG A 16 -10.77 7.76 -12.86
N ILE A 17 -11.76 8.66 -12.81
CA ILE A 17 -13.14 8.30 -12.46
C ILE A 17 -13.71 7.27 -13.45
N TYR A 18 -13.45 7.41 -14.76
CA TYR A 18 -13.83 6.43 -15.77
C TYR A 18 -13.23 5.06 -15.51
N GLN A 19 -11.96 4.99 -15.17
CA GLN A 19 -11.26 3.73 -14.88
C GLN A 19 -11.84 3.04 -13.64
N GLU A 20 -12.05 3.79 -12.57
CA GLU A 20 -12.64 3.30 -11.32
C GLU A 20 -14.06 2.77 -11.56
N TYR A 21 -14.90 3.56 -12.23
CA TYR A 21 -16.28 3.14 -12.52
C TYR A 21 -16.34 1.95 -13.49
N PHE A 22 -15.51 1.93 -14.52
CA PHE A 22 -15.45 0.80 -15.45
C PHE A 22 -15.20 -0.53 -14.74
N MET A 23 -14.25 -0.56 -13.83
CA MET A 23 -13.95 -1.77 -13.06
C MET A 23 -15.09 -2.15 -12.11
N VAL A 24 -15.63 -1.17 -11.41
CA VAL A 24 -16.73 -1.34 -10.44
C VAL A 24 -18.02 -1.81 -11.11
N CYS A 25 -18.41 -1.18 -12.20
CA CYS A 25 -19.65 -1.49 -12.91
C CYS A 25 -19.64 -2.92 -13.45
N ASN A 26 -18.53 -3.34 -14.06
CA ASN A 26 -18.38 -4.71 -14.54
C ASN A 26 -18.33 -5.72 -13.38
N GLY A 27 -17.61 -5.40 -12.30
CA GLY A 27 -17.53 -6.26 -11.11
C GLY A 27 -18.89 -6.45 -10.45
N ALA A 28 -19.65 -5.38 -10.23
CA ALA A 28 -20.98 -5.42 -9.62
C ALA A 28 -21.96 -6.30 -10.45
N GLN A 29 -22.01 -6.08 -11.77
CA GLN A 29 -22.85 -6.86 -12.65
C GLN A 29 -22.47 -8.34 -12.66
N LEU A 30 -21.18 -8.64 -12.71
CA LEU A 30 -20.67 -10.03 -12.69
C LEU A 30 -21.07 -10.74 -11.39
N ILE A 31 -20.88 -10.09 -10.25
CA ILE A 31 -21.25 -10.64 -8.94
C ILE A 31 -22.74 -10.97 -8.88
N LEU A 32 -23.60 -10.02 -9.25
CA LEU A 32 -25.04 -10.24 -9.22
C LEU A 32 -25.48 -11.33 -10.21
N LYS A 33 -24.87 -11.38 -11.39
CA LYS A 33 -25.10 -12.45 -12.38
C LYS A 33 -24.76 -13.81 -11.82
N GLU A 34 -23.56 -13.99 -11.25
CA GLU A 34 -23.12 -15.26 -10.67
C GLU A 34 -24.01 -15.73 -9.51
N VAL A 35 -24.48 -14.79 -8.67
CA VAL A 35 -25.40 -15.10 -7.56
C VAL A 35 -26.75 -15.62 -8.10
N LYS A 36 -27.30 -14.95 -9.12
CA LYS A 36 -28.53 -15.38 -9.76
C LYS A 36 -28.39 -16.73 -10.49
N GLU A 37 -27.27 -16.95 -11.18
CA GLU A 37 -26.98 -18.23 -11.86
C GLU A 37 -26.87 -19.40 -10.87
N LYS A 38 -26.45 -19.14 -9.63
CA LYS A 38 -26.44 -20.12 -8.54
C LYS A 38 -27.81 -20.32 -7.88
N GLY A 39 -28.82 -19.57 -8.29
CA GLY A 39 -30.20 -19.67 -7.80
C GLY A 39 -30.43 -19.00 -6.45
N TYR A 40 -29.54 -18.13 -5.99
CA TYR A 40 -29.71 -17.39 -4.75
C TYR A 40 -30.56 -16.12 -4.93
N ASP A 41 -31.36 -15.82 -3.91
CA ASP A 41 -32.12 -14.56 -3.82
C ASP A 41 -31.17 -13.39 -3.50
N LEU A 42 -31.28 -12.31 -4.25
CA LEU A 42 -30.46 -11.11 -4.03
C LEU A 42 -30.74 -10.43 -2.68
N HIS A 43 -31.89 -10.66 -2.03
CA HIS A 43 -32.15 -10.22 -0.66
C HIS A 43 -31.23 -10.90 0.36
N THR A 44 -30.72 -12.10 0.03
CA THR A 44 -29.75 -12.85 0.83
C THR A 44 -28.32 -12.66 0.37
N LEU A 45 -28.02 -11.67 -0.48
CA LEU A 45 -26.69 -11.39 -1.02
C LEU A 45 -25.59 -11.38 0.06
N PRO A 46 -25.77 -10.79 1.27
CA PRO A 46 -24.76 -10.79 2.31
C PRO A 46 -24.38 -12.16 2.84
N GLU A 47 -25.21 -13.18 2.63
CA GLU A 47 -24.93 -14.57 3.07
C GLU A 47 -24.02 -15.30 2.08
N HIS A 48 -23.92 -14.82 0.85
CA HIS A 48 -23.22 -15.49 -0.25
C HIS A 48 -22.03 -14.69 -0.79
N VAL A 49 -21.98 -13.39 -0.54
CA VAL A 49 -21.00 -12.45 -1.11
C VAL A 49 -20.44 -11.53 -0.04
N ALA A 50 -19.13 -11.36 -0.04
CA ALA A 50 -18.45 -10.29 0.67
C ALA A 50 -17.63 -9.47 -0.33
N ILE A 51 -17.84 -8.16 -0.36
CA ILE A 51 -17.09 -7.24 -1.19
C ILE A 51 -16.16 -6.43 -0.31
N GLN A 52 -14.85 -6.67 -0.47
CA GLN A 52 -13.83 -5.91 0.24
C GLN A 52 -13.38 -4.73 -0.61
N ILE A 53 -13.73 -3.52 -0.19
CA ILE A 53 -13.31 -2.27 -0.81
C ILE A 53 -11.87 -2.00 -0.35
N ASN A 54 -10.93 -2.16 -1.28
CA ASN A 54 -9.50 -2.02 -1.01
C ASN A 54 -9.04 -0.59 -1.31
N ASP A 55 -8.90 0.24 -0.28
CA ASP A 55 -8.83 1.69 -0.37
C ASP A 55 -10.13 2.30 -0.94
N THR A 56 -10.12 3.58 -1.32
CA THR A 56 -11.32 4.29 -1.80
C THR A 56 -11.57 4.18 -3.31
N HIS A 57 -10.63 3.59 -4.06
CA HIS A 57 -10.75 3.53 -5.52
C HIS A 57 -11.99 2.78 -6.02
N PRO A 58 -12.44 1.66 -5.40
CA PRO A 58 -13.67 0.97 -5.81
C PRO A 58 -14.92 1.39 -5.02
N THR A 59 -14.91 2.49 -4.27
CA THR A 59 -16.06 2.95 -3.47
C THR A 59 -17.36 3.02 -4.25
N MET A 60 -17.31 3.36 -5.54
CA MET A 60 -18.51 3.45 -6.38
C MET A 60 -19.30 2.13 -6.52
N VAL A 61 -18.75 1.00 -6.03
CA VAL A 61 -19.48 -0.27 -5.97
C VAL A 61 -20.72 -0.17 -5.08
N ILE A 62 -20.68 0.63 -4.01
CA ILE A 62 -21.84 0.83 -3.12
C ILE A 62 -23.00 1.51 -3.86
N PRO A 63 -22.86 2.73 -4.41
CA PRO A 63 -23.95 3.35 -5.14
C PRO A 63 -24.30 2.60 -6.43
N GLU A 64 -23.39 1.90 -7.10
CA GLU A 64 -23.70 1.12 -8.29
C GLU A 64 -24.55 -0.11 -7.96
N LEU A 65 -24.24 -0.88 -6.93
CA LEU A 65 -25.08 -1.98 -6.50
C LEU A 65 -26.48 -1.50 -6.10
N ILE A 66 -26.57 -0.41 -5.34
CA ILE A 66 -27.87 0.18 -4.99
C ILE A 66 -28.65 0.57 -6.24
N ARG A 67 -27.99 1.20 -7.24
CA ARG A 67 -28.61 1.54 -8.51
C ARG A 67 -29.18 0.32 -9.21
N ILE A 68 -28.37 -0.74 -9.40
CA ILE A 68 -28.80 -1.95 -10.08
C ILE A 68 -29.97 -2.60 -9.33
N LEU A 69 -29.86 -2.78 -8.03
CA LEU A 69 -30.91 -3.40 -7.22
C LEU A 69 -32.23 -2.64 -7.30
N THR A 70 -32.18 -1.30 -7.28
CA THR A 70 -33.39 -0.48 -7.32
C THR A 70 -33.98 -0.29 -8.71
N THR A 71 -33.14 -0.22 -9.77
CA THR A 71 -33.62 0.06 -11.13
C THR A 71 -33.89 -1.20 -11.97
N GLU A 72 -33.23 -2.30 -11.66
CA GLU A 72 -33.26 -3.52 -12.50
C GLU A 72 -33.81 -4.74 -11.76
N GLU A 73 -33.67 -4.80 -10.43
CA GLU A 73 -34.05 -5.99 -9.65
C GLU A 73 -35.27 -5.75 -8.73
N GLY A 74 -35.89 -4.59 -8.81
CA GLY A 74 -37.18 -4.27 -8.16
C GLY A 74 -37.10 -4.00 -6.65
N PHE A 75 -35.90 -3.78 -6.09
CA PHE A 75 -35.73 -3.43 -4.68
C PHE A 75 -36.23 -2.01 -4.38
N THR A 76 -36.76 -1.81 -3.20
CA THR A 76 -36.87 -0.47 -2.64
C THR A 76 -35.51 0.10 -2.29
N MET A 77 -35.38 1.41 -2.16
CA MET A 77 -34.13 2.04 -1.75
C MET A 77 -33.63 1.54 -0.38
N ASP A 78 -34.54 1.30 0.55
CA ASP A 78 -34.21 0.85 1.91
C ASP A 78 -33.69 -0.59 1.90
N GLU A 79 -34.33 -1.49 1.16
CA GLU A 79 -33.87 -2.87 0.98
C GLU A 79 -32.47 -2.93 0.31
N ALA A 80 -32.28 -2.15 -0.74
CA ALA A 80 -31.00 -2.09 -1.45
C ALA A 80 -29.87 -1.58 -0.54
N ILE A 81 -30.14 -0.51 0.21
CA ILE A 81 -29.15 0.03 1.17
C ILE A 81 -28.83 -1.00 2.26
N ASP A 82 -29.80 -1.69 2.82
CA ASP A 82 -29.59 -2.71 3.86
C ASP A 82 -28.70 -3.86 3.33
N VAL A 83 -29.09 -4.43 2.17
CA VAL A 83 -28.34 -5.53 1.57
C VAL A 83 -26.90 -5.13 1.23
N VAL A 84 -26.70 -3.98 0.58
CA VAL A 84 -25.37 -3.50 0.20
C VAL A 84 -24.51 -3.19 1.42
N SER A 85 -25.09 -2.56 2.44
CA SER A 85 -24.38 -2.22 3.68
C SER A 85 -23.89 -3.45 4.45
N ARG A 86 -24.57 -4.57 4.32
CA ARG A 86 -24.15 -5.85 4.93
C ARG A 86 -23.22 -6.68 4.03
N THR A 87 -23.08 -6.29 2.76
CA THR A 87 -22.23 -6.98 1.78
C THR A 87 -20.84 -6.35 1.65
N CYS A 88 -20.73 -5.02 1.83
CA CYS A 88 -19.49 -4.27 1.60
C CYS A 88 -18.73 -4.00 2.89
N ALA A 89 -17.40 -4.14 2.83
CA ALA A 89 -16.47 -3.77 3.89
C ALA A 89 -15.33 -2.93 3.31
N TYR A 90 -14.73 -2.07 4.14
CA TYR A 90 -13.72 -1.09 3.72
C TYR A 90 -12.39 -1.32 4.43
N THR A 91 -11.31 -1.41 3.65
CA THR A 91 -9.93 -1.40 4.15
C THR A 91 -9.28 -0.05 3.85
N ASN A 92 -8.90 0.68 4.90
CA ASN A 92 -8.14 1.93 4.77
C ASN A 92 -6.63 1.65 4.75
N HIS A 93 -5.90 2.30 3.84
CA HIS A 93 -4.45 2.18 3.69
C HIS A 93 -3.66 3.45 4.04
N THR A 94 -4.33 4.55 4.38
CA THR A 94 -3.67 5.83 4.63
C THR A 94 -4.07 6.45 5.97
N ILE A 95 -3.12 7.21 6.56
CA ILE A 95 -3.37 8.07 7.72
C ILE A 95 -3.32 9.56 7.35
N LEU A 96 -3.15 9.87 6.06
CA LEU A 96 -3.08 11.26 5.59
C LEU A 96 -4.46 11.70 5.11
N ALA A 97 -5.04 12.70 5.78
CA ALA A 97 -6.36 13.23 5.43
C ALA A 97 -6.43 13.76 3.99
N GLU A 98 -5.34 14.35 3.49
CA GLU A 98 -5.24 14.81 2.10
C GLU A 98 -5.21 13.67 1.07
N ALA A 99 -4.82 12.47 1.48
CA ALA A 99 -4.79 11.29 0.61
C ALA A 99 -6.12 10.52 0.59
N LEU A 100 -7.10 10.90 1.41
CA LEU A 100 -8.47 10.39 1.32
C LEU A 100 -9.16 11.01 0.09
N GLU A 101 -9.53 10.15 -0.84
CA GLU A 101 -10.05 10.56 -2.15
C GLU A 101 -11.36 11.35 -2.04
N LYS A 102 -11.40 12.48 -2.73
CA LYS A 102 -12.57 13.38 -2.81
C LYS A 102 -12.75 13.84 -4.23
N TRP A 103 -13.92 13.60 -4.79
CA TRP A 103 -14.22 14.02 -6.15
C TRP A 103 -15.23 15.20 -6.17
N PRO A 104 -14.99 16.24 -6.98
CA PRO A 104 -16.03 17.21 -7.26
C PRO A 104 -17.28 16.49 -7.77
N LEU A 105 -18.44 16.79 -7.20
CA LEU A 105 -19.71 16.19 -7.64
C LEU A 105 -19.94 16.39 -9.14
N ALA A 106 -19.52 17.55 -9.69
CA ALA A 106 -19.59 17.85 -11.11
C ALA A 106 -18.79 16.87 -12.00
N TYR A 107 -17.68 16.32 -11.49
CA TYR A 107 -16.89 15.32 -12.23
C TYR A 107 -17.61 13.98 -12.27
N ILE A 108 -18.23 13.58 -11.15
CA ILE A 108 -19.05 12.36 -11.09
C ILE A 108 -20.27 12.54 -12.01
N GLU A 109 -20.92 13.71 -12.00
CA GLU A 109 -22.05 14.02 -12.87
C GLU A 109 -21.70 13.99 -14.36
N LYS A 110 -20.47 14.40 -14.72
CA LYS A 110 -19.96 14.36 -16.09
C LYS A 110 -19.65 12.95 -16.58
N VAL A 111 -19.14 12.08 -15.71
CA VAL A 111 -18.66 10.72 -16.06
C VAL A 111 -19.74 9.67 -15.82
N VAL A 112 -20.43 9.71 -14.68
CA VAL A 112 -21.38 8.70 -14.23
C VAL A 112 -22.66 9.33 -13.66
N PRO A 113 -23.40 10.08 -14.49
CA PRO A 113 -24.57 10.85 -14.02
C PRO A 113 -25.63 9.98 -13.35
N GLN A 114 -25.73 8.69 -13.73
CA GLN A 114 -26.68 7.74 -13.15
C GLN A 114 -26.43 7.44 -11.66
N LEU A 115 -25.21 7.64 -11.14
CA LEU A 115 -24.93 7.45 -9.72
C LEU A 115 -25.23 8.67 -8.86
N VAL A 116 -25.33 9.85 -9.46
CA VAL A 116 -25.52 11.10 -8.72
C VAL A 116 -26.80 11.11 -7.86
N PRO A 117 -27.97 10.66 -8.35
CA PRO A 117 -29.17 10.58 -7.53
C PRO A 117 -28.99 9.67 -6.31
N ILE A 118 -28.32 8.53 -6.49
CA ILE A 118 -28.05 7.57 -5.39
C ILE A 118 -27.11 8.22 -4.37
N ILE A 119 -25.99 8.80 -4.80
CA ILE A 119 -25.02 9.46 -3.92
C ILE A 119 -25.67 10.59 -3.12
N LYS A 120 -26.54 11.39 -3.75
CA LYS A 120 -27.31 12.44 -3.08
C LYS A 120 -28.25 11.86 -2.04
N GLU A 121 -29.01 10.81 -2.35
CA GLU A 121 -29.90 10.15 -1.41
C GLU A 121 -29.12 9.62 -0.19
N LEU A 122 -27.98 8.94 -0.42
CA LEU A 122 -27.12 8.45 0.66
C LEU A 122 -26.61 9.62 1.53
N SER A 123 -26.18 10.72 0.91
CA SER A 123 -25.71 11.93 1.60
C SER A 123 -26.82 12.60 2.41
N ASP A 124 -28.02 12.72 1.86
CA ASP A 124 -29.17 13.34 2.54
C ASP A 124 -29.60 12.53 3.77
N ARG A 125 -29.55 11.20 3.68
CA ARG A 125 -29.81 10.32 4.85
C ARG A 125 -28.80 10.53 5.95
N VAL A 126 -27.52 10.66 5.62
CA VAL A 126 -26.45 10.97 6.57
C VAL A 126 -26.66 12.35 7.19
N ALA A 127 -26.93 13.38 6.40
CA ALA A 127 -27.15 14.76 6.86
C ALA A 127 -28.37 14.90 7.78
N LYS A 128 -29.42 14.10 7.54
CA LYS A 128 -30.59 14.04 8.45
C LYS A 128 -30.23 13.45 9.80
N LYS A 129 -29.40 12.40 9.81
CA LYS A 129 -29.05 11.64 11.01
C LYS A 129 -27.92 12.27 11.82
N TYR A 130 -26.90 12.80 11.16
CA TYR A 130 -25.69 13.33 11.78
C TYR A 130 -25.46 14.80 11.38
N LYS A 131 -25.24 15.66 12.38
CA LYS A 131 -25.02 17.11 12.17
C LYS A 131 -23.53 17.49 12.11
N ASP A 132 -22.65 16.55 12.35
CA ASP A 132 -21.20 16.76 12.26
C ASP A 132 -20.77 16.88 10.80
N GLU A 133 -20.20 18.04 10.42
CA GLU A 133 -19.71 18.29 9.06
C GLU A 133 -18.59 17.31 8.65
N LYS A 134 -17.83 16.80 9.62
CA LYS A 134 -16.68 15.90 9.37
C LYS A 134 -17.08 14.50 8.93
N VAL A 135 -18.34 14.16 9.00
CA VAL A 135 -18.83 12.83 8.57
C VAL A 135 -19.79 12.91 7.37
N GLN A 136 -19.99 14.10 6.81
CA GLN A 136 -20.87 14.28 5.64
C GLN A 136 -20.24 13.65 4.38
N ILE A 137 -21.07 13.01 3.55
CA ILE A 137 -20.63 12.42 2.28
C ILE A 137 -20.33 13.51 1.25
N ILE A 138 -21.22 14.49 1.12
CA ILE A 138 -21.01 15.66 0.27
C ILE A 138 -20.75 16.85 1.18
N ASP A 139 -19.59 17.48 1.03
CA ASP A 139 -19.22 18.64 1.81
C ASP A 139 -19.79 19.95 1.24
N LYS A 140 -19.56 21.07 1.95
CA LYS A 140 -20.00 22.41 1.54
C LYS A 140 -19.40 22.88 0.21
N ASP A 141 -18.25 22.35 -0.18
CA ASP A 141 -17.57 22.65 -1.44
C ASP A 141 -18.04 21.71 -2.57
N LYS A 142 -19.11 20.94 -2.33
CA LYS A 142 -19.69 19.97 -3.26
C LYS A 142 -18.69 18.89 -3.70
N ARG A 143 -17.82 18.45 -2.78
CA ARG A 143 -16.95 17.30 -2.98
C ARG A 143 -17.55 16.08 -2.33
N VAL A 144 -17.51 14.96 -3.04
CA VAL A 144 -17.94 13.65 -2.55
C VAL A 144 -16.76 12.98 -1.90
N HIS A 145 -16.87 12.69 -0.60
CA HIS A 145 -15.86 11.98 0.18
C HIS A 145 -16.06 10.47 0.05
N MET A 146 -15.20 9.81 -0.68
CA MET A 146 -15.35 8.39 -1.01
C MET A 146 -15.31 7.51 0.25
N ALA A 147 -14.32 7.69 1.11
CA ALA A 147 -14.24 6.95 2.38
C ALA A 147 -15.47 7.12 3.28
N HIS A 148 -16.16 8.26 3.21
CA HIS A 148 -17.35 8.48 4.02
C HIS A 148 -18.53 7.61 3.55
N ILE A 149 -18.64 7.36 2.23
CA ILE A 149 -19.61 6.39 1.70
C ILE A 149 -19.29 4.99 2.25
N ASP A 150 -18.03 4.57 2.17
CA ASP A 150 -17.61 3.24 2.61
C ASP A 150 -17.89 3.00 4.09
N ILE A 151 -17.63 4.01 4.93
CA ILE A 151 -17.81 3.87 6.39
C ILE A 151 -19.29 3.89 6.78
N HIS A 152 -20.08 4.77 6.18
CA HIS A 152 -21.52 4.81 6.49
C HIS A 152 -22.26 3.57 6.00
N TYR A 153 -21.94 3.10 4.80
CA TYR A 153 -22.68 2.05 4.08
C TYR A 153 -21.89 0.74 3.89
N GLY A 154 -20.89 0.51 4.71
CA GLY A 154 -20.21 -0.77 4.87
C GLY A 154 -20.38 -1.32 6.30
N TYR A 155 -20.22 -2.64 6.48
CA TYR A 155 -20.34 -3.27 7.79
C TYR A 155 -19.05 -3.26 8.62
N SER A 156 -17.90 -3.06 7.99
CA SER A 156 -16.59 -3.16 8.64
C SER A 156 -15.60 -2.17 8.03
N VAL A 157 -14.78 -1.59 8.91
CA VAL A 157 -13.68 -0.66 8.55
C VAL A 157 -12.43 -1.19 9.23
N ASN A 158 -11.40 -1.54 8.46
CA ASN A 158 -10.14 -1.96 9.06
C ASN A 158 -8.96 -1.13 8.64
N GLY A 159 -8.04 -0.93 9.58
CA GLY A 159 -6.67 -0.55 9.30
C GLY A 159 -5.81 -1.77 8.99
N VAL A 160 -4.56 -1.55 8.55
CA VAL A 160 -3.66 -2.59 8.05
C VAL A 160 -2.45 -2.87 8.95
N ALA A 161 -2.42 -2.29 10.13
CA ALA A 161 -1.51 -2.57 11.23
C ALA A 161 -2.14 -2.08 12.55
N ALA A 162 -1.76 -2.65 13.70
CA ALA A 162 -2.31 -2.27 14.98
C ALA A 162 -2.16 -0.75 15.25
N ILE A 163 -0.97 -0.20 15.09
CA ILE A 163 -0.71 1.24 15.25
C ILE A 163 -1.50 2.08 14.24
N HIS A 164 -1.63 1.65 12.98
CA HIS A 164 -2.42 2.33 11.96
C HIS A 164 -3.89 2.40 12.38
N THR A 165 -4.44 1.29 12.82
CA THR A 165 -5.85 1.21 13.26
C THR A 165 -6.12 2.12 14.46
N GLU A 166 -5.20 2.20 15.41
CA GLU A 166 -5.34 3.11 16.56
C GLU A 166 -5.26 4.58 16.13
N ILE A 167 -4.38 4.94 15.19
CA ILE A 167 -4.34 6.29 14.62
C ILE A 167 -5.67 6.64 13.93
N LEU A 168 -6.24 5.71 13.15
CA LEU A 168 -7.56 5.92 12.53
C LEU A 168 -8.64 6.21 13.58
N LYS A 169 -8.69 5.43 14.66
CA LYS A 169 -9.68 5.61 15.73
C LYS A 169 -9.49 6.91 16.53
N GLN A 170 -8.24 7.29 16.79
CA GLN A 170 -7.92 8.40 17.70
C GLN A 170 -7.83 9.75 16.98
N SER A 171 -7.48 9.77 15.68
CA SER A 171 -7.33 11.01 14.93
C SER A 171 -8.14 11.03 13.62
N GLU A 172 -7.70 10.35 12.58
CA GLU A 172 -8.18 10.57 11.22
C GLU A 172 -9.66 10.27 11.01
N LEU A 173 -10.15 9.17 11.59
CA LEU A 173 -11.54 8.73 11.50
C LEU A 173 -12.24 8.76 12.88
N ASN A 174 -11.72 9.57 13.82
CA ASN A 174 -12.26 9.63 15.18
C ASN A 174 -13.75 9.96 15.23
N HIS A 175 -14.23 10.85 14.36
CA HIS A 175 -15.64 11.22 14.27
C HIS A 175 -16.52 10.04 13.87
N PHE A 176 -16.03 9.19 12.97
CA PHE A 176 -16.69 7.94 12.59
C PHE A 176 -16.61 6.87 13.67
N TYR A 177 -15.44 6.76 14.33
CA TYR A 177 -15.28 5.80 15.43
C TYR A 177 -16.23 6.07 16.59
N LYS A 178 -16.54 7.33 16.88
CA LYS A 178 -17.55 7.70 17.88
C LYS A 178 -18.97 7.30 17.49
N ILE A 179 -19.26 7.21 16.19
CA ILE A 179 -20.59 6.82 15.66
C ILE A 179 -20.71 5.30 15.54
N TYR A 180 -19.65 4.64 15.06
CA TYR A 180 -19.63 3.22 14.69
C TYR A 180 -18.42 2.48 15.29
N PRO A 181 -18.24 2.48 16.63
CA PRO A 181 -17.08 1.83 17.24
C PRO A 181 -16.96 0.35 16.89
N GLU A 182 -18.09 -0.34 16.70
CA GLU A 182 -18.19 -1.75 16.36
C GLU A 182 -17.69 -2.10 14.95
N LYS A 183 -17.68 -1.15 14.02
CA LYS A 183 -17.18 -1.37 12.66
C LYS A 183 -15.66 -1.41 12.59
N PHE A 184 -14.95 -0.74 13.52
CA PHE A 184 -13.50 -0.57 13.46
C PHE A 184 -12.75 -1.77 14.01
N ASN A 185 -11.90 -2.34 13.19
CA ASN A 185 -11.05 -3.47 13.56
C ASN A 185 -9.69 -3.42 12.86
N ASN A 186 -8.76 -4.29 13.26
CA ASN A 186 -7.43 -4.38 12.67
C ASN A 186 -7.26 -5.67 11.88
N LYS A 187 -6.69 -5.54 10.67
CA LYS A 187 -6.22 -6.66 9.85
C LYS A 187 -4.79 -6.35 9.42
N THR A 188 -3.81 -6.77 10.23
CA THR A 188 -2.40 -6.55 9.92
C THR A 188 -2.04 -7.19 8.57
N ASN A 189 -1.36 -6.42 7.72
CA ASN A 189 -0.81 -6.94 6.49
C ASN A 189 0.11 -8.12 6.78
N GLY A 190 0.00 -9.17 5.97
CA GLY A 190 0.84 -10.36 6.07
C GLY A 190 1.86 -10.44 4.95
N ILE A 191 2.83 -11.33 5.14
CA ILE A 191 3.78 -11.77 4.11
C ILE A 191 3.72 -13.28 3.99
N THR A 192 4.03 -13.80 2.82
CA THR A 192 4.13 -15.25 2.63
C THR A 192 5.55 -15.74 2.83
N PHE A 193 5.78 -16.66 3.77
CA PHE A 193 7.07 -17.29 3.98
C PHE A 193 7.53 -18.14 2.79
N ARG A 194 6.61 -18.68 1.99
CA ARG A 194 6.96 -19.43 0.79
C ARG A 194 7.83 -18.61 -0.15
N ARG A 195 7.49 -17.34 -0.39
CA ARG A 195 8.30 -16.45 -1.22
C ARG A 195 9.44 -15.83 -0.44
N TRP A 196 9.14 -15.09 0.63
CA TRP A 196 10.06 -14.15 1.28
C TRP A 196 11.04 -14.78 2.27
N LEU A 197 10.98 -16.09 2.45
CA LEU A 197 11.96 -16.87 3.20
C LEU A 197 12.37 -18.12 2.44
N LEU A 198 11.40 -19.04 2.17
CA LEU A 198 11.73 -20.36 1.63
C LEU A 198 12.26 -20.29 0.19
N SER A 199 11.75 -19.40 -0.65
CA SER A 199 12.17 -19.23 -2.04
C SER A 199 13.34 -18.27 -2.21
N CYS A 200 13.35 -17.14 -1.46
CA CYS A 200 14.41 -16.13 -1.61
C CYS A 200 15.73 -16.54 -0.96
N ASN A 201 15.70 -17.34 0.12
CA ASN A 201 16.89 -17.67 0.91
C ASN A 201 16.89 -19.14 1.33
N HIS A 202 17.26 -20.00 0.39
CA HIS A 202 17.28 -21.45 0.60
C HIS A 202 18.25 -21.86 1.71
N GLU A 203 19.39 -21.19 1.83
CA GLU A 203 20.40 -21.46 2.84
C GLU A 203 19.86 -21.16 4.23
N LEU A 204 19.21 -20.01 4.41
CA LEU A 204 18.58 -19.67 5.68
C LEU A 204 17.43 -20.63 6.01
N ALA A 205 16.61 -20.99 5.03
CA ALA A 205 15.51 -21.93 5.22
C ALA A 205 16.01 -23.32 5.64
N ALA A 206 17.08 -23.81 5.01
CA ALA A 206 17.70 -25.09 5.36
C ALA A 206 18.29 -25.04 6.79
N PHE A 207 19.03 -23.97 7.11
CA PHE A 207 19.61 -23.75 8.43
C PHE A 207 18.53 -23.70 9.52
N LEU A 208 17.45 -22.94 9.32
CA LEU A 208 16.34 -22.88 10.27
C LEU A 208 15.70 -24.27 10.46
N THR A 209 15.47 -25.00 9.39
CA THR A 209 14.91 -26.35 9.46
C THR A 209 15.79 -27.31 10.26
N GLN A 210 17.11 -27.20 10.11
CA GLN A 210 18.08 -28.00 10.87
C GLN A 210 18.13 -27.61 12.34
N THR A 211 18.02 -26.32 12.65
CA THR A 211 18.20 -25.78 14.02
C THR A 211 16.94 -25.91 14.86
N ILE A 212 15.76 -25.55 14.32
CA ILE A 212 14.51 -25.46 15.08
C ILE A 212 13.38 -26.38 14.56
N GLY A 213 13.68 -27.21 13.56
CA GLY A 213 12.67 -28.05 12.90
C GLY A 213 11.88 -27.32 11.82
N ASP A 214 10.96 -27.98 11.16
CA ASP A 214 10.22 -27.45 10.01
C ASP A 214 8.83 -26.88 10.34
N GLY A 215 8.43 -26.91 11.60
CA GLY A 215 7.13 -26.45 12.07
C GLY A 215 6.85 -24.97 11.74
N TYR A 216 7.88 -24.10 11.71
CA TYR A 216 7.75 -22.69 11.36
C TYR A 216 7.16 -22.47 9.96
N LYS A 217 7.27 -23.43 9.06
CA LYS A 217 6.69 -23.36 7.70
C LYS A 217 5.16 -23.31 7.71
N LYS A 218 4.54 -23.80 8.78
CA LYS A 218 3.10 -23.82 9.00
C LYS A 218 2.65 -22.84 10.09
N ASN A 219 3.49 -22.68 11.11
CA ASN A 219 3.24 -21.79 12.23
C ASN A 219 4.45 -20.87 12.45
N ALA A 220 4.31 -19.61 12.06
CA ALA A 220 5.36 -18.58 12.14
C ALA A 220 5.90 -18.37 13.57
N GLU A 221 5.06 -18.59 14.60
CA GLU A 221 5.46 -18.39 15.99
C GLU A 221 6.59 -19.34 16.40
N GLU A 222 6.74 -20.48 15.73
CA GLU A 222 7.85 -21.41 15.99
C GLU A 222 9.24 -20.84 15.68
N LEU A 223 9.34 -19.76 14.90
CA LEU A 223 10.59 -19.03 14.72
C LEU A 223 11.15 -18.50 16.05
N GLN A 224 10.30 -18.31 17.08
CA GLN A 224 10.75 -17.90 18.41
C GLN A 224 11.69 -18.92 19.06
N LYS A 225 11.66 -20.19 18.66
CA LYS A 225 12.61 -21.22 19.12
C LYS A 225 14.07 -20.85 18.84
N LEU A 226 14.31 -20.01 17.84
CA LEU A 226 15.65 -19.51 17.54
C LEU A 226 16.24 -18.66 18.67
N LEU A 227 15.39 -18.07 19.55
CA LEU A 227 15.85 -17.33 20.72
C LEU A 227 16.60 -18.21 21.73
N GLU A 228 16.35 -19.51 21.75
CA GLU A 228 17.08 -20.47 22.59
C GLU A 228 18.57 -20.57 22.20
N HIS A 229 18.88 -20.21 20.97
CA HIS A 229 20.23 -20.22 20.38
C HIS A 229 20.89 -18.84 20.29
N LYS A 230 20.32 -17.82 20.92
CA LYS A 230 20.79 -16.41 20.79
C LYS A 230 22.22 -16.18 21.23
N ASP A 231 22.75 -17.01 22.12
CA ASP A 231 24.12 -16.96 22.67
C ASP A 231 25.01 -18.11 22.13
N ASP A 232 24.51 -18.92 21.19
CA ASP A 232 25.28 -19.99 20.56
C ASP A 232 26.11 -19.41 19.41
N GLN A 233 27.45 -19.38 19.62
CA GLN A 233 28.38 -18.79 18.66
C GLN A 233 28.36 -19.51 17.30
N ALA A 234 28.17 -20.83 17.27
CA ALA A 234 28.10 -21.59 16.02
C ALA A 234 26.84 -21.20 15.18
N VAL A 235 25.73 -20.96 15.87
CA VAL A 235 24.49 -20.49 15.22
C VAL A 235 24.67 -19.07 14.71
N LEU A 236 25.28 -18.18 15.48
CA LEU A 236 25.56 -16.80 15.07
C LEU A 236 26.48 -16.73 13.87
N ASP A 237 27.57 -17.52 13.87
CA ASP A 237 28.55 -17.62 12.78
C ASP A 237 27.86 -18.14 11.48
N ALA A 238 27.05 -19.20 11.61
CA ALA A 238 26.31 -19.73 10.46
C ALA A 238 25.33 -18.69 9.83
N ILE A 239 24.61 -17.94 10.66
CA ILE A 239 23.73 -16.85 10.18
C ILE A 239 24.54 -15.74 9.49
N TYR A 240 25.70 -15.39 10.06
CA TYR A 240 26.61 -14.41 9.46
C TYR A 240 27.10 -14.86 8.08
N ASP A 241 27.55 -16.12 7.96
CA ASP A 241 28.04 -16.67 6.70
C ASP A 241 26.94 -16.75 5.62
N ILE A 242 25.72 -17.15 6.00
CA ILE A 242 24.56 -17.12 5.09
C ILE A 242 24.32 -15.71 4.59
N LYS A 243 24.29 -14.73 5.49
CA LYS A 243 24.08 -13.32 5.14
C LYS A 243 25.18 -12.78 4.23
N LYS A 244 26.46 -13.14 4.49
CA LYS A 244 27.59 -12.76 3.65
C LYS A 244 27.48 -13.36 2.25
N THR A 245 27.06 -14.63 2.14
CA THR A 245 26.81 -15.29 0.86
C THR A 245 25.75 -14.54 0.06
N LYS A 246 24.60 -14.22 0.67
CA LYS A 246 23.51 -13.47 0.00
C LYS A 246 23.94 -12.08 -0.42
N LYS A 247 24.73 -11.37 0.39
CA LYS A 247 25.29 -10.07 0.02
C LYS A 247 26.23 -10.18 -1.19
N THR A 248 27.04 -11.23 -1.26
CA THR A 248 27.94 -11.47 -2.40
C THR A 248 27.16 -11.76 -3.68
N GLU A 249 26.11 -12.57 -3.60
CA GLU A 249 25.19 -12.82 -4.73
C GLU A 249 24.52 -11.52 -5.21
N LEU A 250 24.05 -10.69 -4.27
CA LEU A 250 23.43 -9.40 -4.58
C LEU A 250 24.41 -8.44 -5.25
N VAL A 251 25.66 -8.36 -4.77
CA VAL A 251 26.73 -7.55 -5.38
C VAL A 251 26.95 -7.95 -6.83
N SER A 252 27.05 -9.25 -7.11
CA SER A 252 27.20 -9.76 -8.47
C SER A 252 26.00 -9.40 -9.35
N TYR A 253 24.80 -9.55 -8.81
CA TYR A 253 23.57 -9.23 -9.53
C TYR A 253 23.45 -7.73 -9.87
N ILE A 254 23.79 -6.85 -8.91
CA ILE A 254 23.80 -5.39 -9.13
C ILE A 254 24.88 -5.01 -10.13
N LYS A 255 26.07 -5.61 -10.08
CA LYS A 255 27.13 -5.38 -11.05
C LYS A 255 26.66 -5.73 -12.47
N ASP A 256 26.00 -6.85 -12.64
CA ASP A 256 25.50 -7.31 -13.95
C ASP A 256 24.35 -6.44 -14.49
N LYS A 257 23.50 -5.90 -13.61
CA LYS A 257 22.33 -5.11 -13.99
C LYS A 257 22.61 -3.62 -14.11
N GLU A 258 23.33 -3.06 -13.15
CA GLU A 258 23.52 -1.60 -13.00
C GLU A 258 24.96 -1.15 -13.36
N GLY A 259 25.89 -2.10 -13.57
CA GLY A 259 27.28 -1.81 -13.85
C GLY A 259 28.08 -1.24 -12.67
N VAL A 260 27.54 -1.30 -11.45
CA VAL A 260 28.16 -0.73 -10.24
C VAL A 260 28.80 -1.82 -9.40
N GLU A 261 30.09 -1.65 -9.06
CA GLU A 261 30.79 -2.53 -8.14
C GLU A 261 30.54 -2.12 -6.68
N LEU A 262 30.06 -3.06 -5.89
CA LEU A 262 29.79 -2.86 -4.47
C LEU A 262 30.71 -3.75 -3.63
N ASN A 263 30.95 -3.33 -2.38
CA ASN A 263 31.71 -4.10 -1.41
C ASN A 263 30.75 -4.95 -0.55
N PRO A 264 30.78 -6.29 -0.59
CA PRO A 264 29.90 -7.14 0.21
C PRO A 264 30.14 -7.04 1.72
N ASP A 265 31.29 -6.49 2.15
CA ASP A 265 31.63 -6.28 3.56
C ASP A 265 31.13 -4.90 4.07
N SER A 266 30.57 -4.05 3.21
CA SER A 266 29.97 -2.78 3.63
C SER A 266 28.63 -2.97 4.35
N ILE A 267 28.20 -1.96 5.09
CA ILE A 267 26.83 -1.91 5.63
C ILE A 267 25.88 -1.56 4.48
N PHE A 268 24.89 -2.44 4.21
CA PHE A 268 23.85 -2.17 3.22
C PHE A 268 22.66 -1.48 3.87
N ASP A 269 22.38 -0.27 3.40
CA ASP A 269 21.15 0.49 3.69
C ASP A 269 20.26 0.41 2.47
N ILE A 270 19.17 -0.37 2.58
CA ILE A 270 18.27 -0.66 1.45
C ILE A 270 16.93 0.02 1.67
N GLN A 271 16.58 0.98 0.80
CA GLN A 271 15.29 1.64 0.82
C GLN A 271 14.56 1.44 -0.52
N VAL A 272 13.78 0.37 -0.60
CA VAL A 272 13.08 -0.06 -1.81
C VAL A 272 11.56 -0.01 -1.60
N LYS A 273 10.95 1.04 -2.12
CA LYS A 273 9.50 1.33 -2.03
C LYS A 273 9.14 2.43 -3.01
N ARG A 274 7.84 2.57 -3.38
CA ARG A 274 7.38 3.71 -4.18
C ARG A 274 7.84 5.01 -3.53
N LEU A 275 8.27 5.97 -4.33
CA LEU A 275 8.70 7.26 -3.84
C LEU A 275 7.49 8.08 -3.40
N HIS A 276 7.57 8.61 -2.19
CA HIS A 276 6.56 9.50 -1.61
C HIS A 276 7.17 10.29 -0.46
N GLU A 277 6.75 11.54 -0.26
CA GLU A 277 7.29 12.41 0.79
C GLU A 277 7.18 11.77 2.17
N TYR A 278 6.03 11.15 2.52
CA TYR A 278 5.84 10.51 3.83
C TYR A 278 6.73 9.28 4.06
N LYS A 279 7.29 8.68 2.99
CA LYS A 279 8.24 7.55 3.09
C LYS A 279 9.68 8.01 3.32
N ARG A 280 9.93 9.31 3.29
CA ARG A 280 11.17 9.96 3.73
C ARG A 280 12.43 9.58 2.94
N GLN A 281 12.32 9.25 1.66
CA GLN A 281 13.51 9.06 0.81
C GLN A 281 14.35 10.33 0.73
N GLN A 282 13.71 11.50 0.69
CA GLN A 282 14.40 12.80 0.74
C GLN A 282 15.23 12.97 2.02
N MET A 283 14.69 12.55 3.17
CA MET A 283 15.44 12.61 4.43
C MET A 283 16.68 11.71 4.40
N ASN A 284 16.57 10.52 3.81
CA ASN A 284 17.71 9.62 3.61
C ASN A 284 18.73 10.22 2.62
N ALA A 285 18.28 10.86 1.54
CA ALA A 285 19.16 11.59 0.62
C ALA A 285 19.97 12.69 1.35
N LEU A 286 19.32 13.48 2.22
CA LEU A 286 20.01 14.48 3.03
C LEU A 286 21.05 13.86 4.00
N TYR A 287 20.72 12.69 4.58
CA TYR A 287 21.68 11.93 5.39
C TYR A 287 22.89 11.47 4.57
N ILE A 288 22.68 11.00 3.35
CA ILE A 288 23.76 10.58 2.44
C ILE A 288 24.65 11.77 2.08
N ILE A 289 24.07 12.94 1.79
CA ILE A 289 24.83 14.18 1.56
C ILE A 289 25.68 14.53 2.79
N HIS A 290 25.08 14.45 3.96
CA HIS A 290 25.82 14.69 5.21
C HIS A 290 27.01 13.73 5.34
N LYS A 291 26.83 12.43 5.10
CA LYS A 291 27.90 11.45 5.13
C LYS A 291 28.97 11.70 4.08
N TYR A 292 28.60 12.09 2.87
CA TYR A 292 29.53 12.49 1.82
C TYR A 292 30.43 13.63 2.30
N LEU A 293 29.86 14.67 2.88
CA LEU A 293 30.60 15.83 3.42
C LEU A 293 31.49 15.48 4.61
N GLU A 294 31.03 14.57 5.50
CA GLU A 294 31.89 14.06 6.60
C GLU A 294 33.12 13.35 6.05
N ILE A 295 32.96 12.47 5.04
CA ILE A 295 34.10 11.73 4.42
C ILE A 295 35.05 12.71 3.72
N LYS A 296 34.53 13.68 2.96
CA LYS A 296 35.35 14.75 2.33
C LYS A 296 36.09 15.58 3.38
N GLY A 297 35.48 15.80 4.55
CA GLY A 297 36.12 16.45 5.71
C GLY A 297 37.12 15.59 6.47
N GLY A 298 37.39 14.36 6.02
CA GLY A 298 38.37 13.43 6.62
C GLY A 298 37.80 12.47 7.66
N LYS A 299 36.48 12.54 7.99
CA LYS A 299 35.84 11.64 8.93
C LYS A 299 35.35 10.36 8.23
N LYS A 300 36.27 9.41 8.07
CA LYS A 300 36.02 8.15 7.36
C LYS A 300 35.31 7.15 8.27
N PRO A 301 34.26 6.42 7.78
CA PRO A 301 33.65 5.35 8.55
C PRO A 301 34.59 4.15 8.68
N SER A 302 34.51 3.43 9.80
CA SER A 302 35.28 2.19 10.03
C SER A 302 34.85 1.04 9.13
N THR A 303 33.57 1.00 8.79
CA THR A 303 32.98 0.06 7.84
C THR A 303 32.35 0.85 6.70
N PRO A 304 32.66 0.52 5.43
CA PRO A 304 32.05 1.21 4.29
C PRO A 304 30.53 1.12 4.28
N LEU A 305 29.89 2.09 3.66
CA LEU A 305 28.44 2.19 3.55
C LEU A 305 27.98 1.99 2.09
N THR A 306 26.92 1.23 1.89
CA THR A 306 26.31 1.05 0.57
C THR A 306 24.81 1.35 0.68
N PHE A 307 24.37 2.41 0.00
CA PHE A 307 22.97 2.80 -0.09
C PHE A 307 22.38 2.27 -1.37
N ILE A 308 21.26 1.54 -1.25
CA ILE A 308 20.55 0.95 -2.40
C ILE A 308 19.11 1.45 -2.39
N PHE A 309 18.74 2.20 -3.43
CA PHE A 309 17.37 2.68 -3.63
C PHE A 309 16.71 1.94 -4.78
N GLY A 310 15.42 1.69 -4.63
CA GLY A 310 14.53 1.24 -5.70
C GLY A 310 13.19 1.91 -5.53
N ALA A 311 12.78 2.71 -6.51
CA ALA A 311 11.56 3.49 -6.43
C ALA A 311 10.93 3.70 -7.80
N LYS A 312 9.63 4.06 -7.78
CA LYS A 312 8.88 4.56 -8.93
C LYS A 312 8.07 5.75 -8.47
N ALA A 313 7.99 6.80 -9.30
CA ALA A 313 7.15 7.97 -9.08
C ALA A 313 5.95 7.95 -10.04
N ALA A 314 4.80 8.45 -9.59
CA ALA A 314 3.69 8.72 -10.48
C ALA A 314 4.06 9.86 -11.45
N PRO A 315 3.58 9.84 -12.72
CA PRO A 315 3.93 10.86 -13.72
C PRO A 315 3.60 12.30 -13.29
N ALA A 316 2.49 12.50 -12.58
CA ALA A 316 2.07 13.81 -12.07
C ALA A 316 2.78 14.26 -10.80
N TYR A 317 3.57 13.39 -10.14
CA TYR A 317 4.20 13.68 -8.86
C TYR A 317 5.61 14.24 -9.05
N VAL A 318 5.70 15.53 -9.45
CA VAL A 318 6.94 16.21 -9.82
C VAL A 318 8.01 16.13 -8.73
N ILE A 319 7.69 16.45 -7.48
CA ILE A 319 8.66 16.40 -6.37
C ILE A 319 9.25 14.98 -6.17
N ALA A 320 8.47 13.94 -6.44
CA ALA A 320 8.97 12.58 -6.37
C ALA A 320 9.98 12.28 -7.50
N GLN A 321 9.75 12.82 -8.69
CA GLN A 321 10.70 12.72 -9.79
C GLN A 321 11.99 13.51 -9.50
N ASP A 322 11.88 14.69 -8.90
CA ASP A 322 13.01 15.51 -8.48
C ASP A 322 13.88 14.77 -7.43
N ILE A 323 13.26 14.06 -6.49
CA ILE A 323 13.98 13.25 -5.50
C ILE A 323 14.70 12.08 -6.17
N ILE A 324 14.10 11.43 -7.16
CA ILE A 324 14.77 10.38 -7.95
C ILE A 324 15.96 10.98 -8.70
N HIS A 325 15.77 12.12 -9.35
CA HIS A 325 16.85 12.82 -10.06
C HIS A 325 18.00 13.19 -9.10
N LEU A 326 17.69 13.72 -7.93
CA LEU A 326 18.69 14.00 -6.88
C LEU A 326 19.50 12.73 -6.53
N LEU A 327 18.84 11.60 -6.30
CA LEU A 327 19.51 10.34 -5.98
C LEU A 327 20.41 9.85 -7.12
N LEU A 328 20.00 10.01 -8.36
CA LEU A 328 20.81 9.65 -9.54
C LEU A 328 22.06 10.54 -9.66
N VAL A 329 21.92 11.86 -9.51
CA VAL A 329 23.04 12.79 -9.52
C VAL A 329 24.00 12.51 -8.37
N MET A 330 23.47 12.25 -7.17
CA MET A 330 24.30 11.87 -6.01
C MET A 330 25.05 10.56 -6.24
N SER A 331 24.39 9.56 -6.87
CA SER A 331 25.01 8.29 -7.23
C SER A 331 26.23 8.50 -8.14
N ASP A 332 26.08 9.33 -9.17
CA ASP A 332 27.18 9.66 -10.07
C ASP A 332 28.33 10.37 -9.34
N ILE A 333 28.04 11.40 -8.55
CA ILE A 333 29.05 12.15 -7.79
C ILE A 333 29.79 11.22 -6.81
N ILE A 334 29.07 10.47 -5.99
CA ILE A 334 29.66 9.63 -4.91
C ILE A 334 30.49 8.51 -5.50
N ASN A 335 29.96 7.81 -6.51
CA ASN A 335 30.61 6.63 -7.05
C ASN A 335 31.90 6.96 -7.86
N ASN A 336 32.00 8.17 -8.39
CA ASN A 336 33.14 8.64 -9.15
C ASN A 336 34.14 9.50 -8.35
N ASP A 337 33.82 9.86 -7.09
CA ASP A 337 34.73 10.59 -6.21
C ASP A 337 35.77 9.63 -5.57
N PRO A 338 37.08 9.69 -5.93
CA PRO A 338 38.10 8.77 -5.43
C PRO A 338 38.36 8.90 -3.92
N GLU A 339 38.00 10.03 -3.31
CA GLU A 339 38.16 10.23 -1.86
C GLU A 339 36.99 9.63 -1.06
N VAL A 340 35.82 9.43 -1.69
CA VAL A 340 34.59 8.99 -1.06
C VAL A 340 34.20 7.56 -1.45
N SER A 341 34.33 7.22 -2.71
CA SER A 341 33.87 5.93 -3.26
C SER A 341 34.44 4.67 -2.61
N PRO A 342 35.64 4.67 -1.99
CA PRO A 342 36.10 3.52 -1.19
C PRO A 342 35.33 3.31 0.13
N TYR A 343 34.69 4.37 0.64
CA TYR A 343 34.00 4.37 1.94
C TYR A 343 32.47 4.44 1.81
N MET A 344 31.97 4.86 0.66
CA MET A 344 30.53 5.01 0.45
C MET A 344 30.18 4.77 -1.03
N LYS A 345 29.10 4.03 -1.28
CA LYS A 345 28.49 3.83 -2.60
C LYS A 345 27.00 4.12 -2.51
N LEU A 346 26.45 4.62 -3.61
CA LEU A 346 25.02 4.83 -3.78
C LEU A 346 24.57 4.23 -5.11
N VAL A 347 23.51 3.43 -5.09
CA VAL A 347 22.91 2.83 -6.27
C VAL A 347 21.40 3.08 -6.26
N MET A 348 20.87 3.58 -7.38
CA MET A 348 19.46 3.61 -7.67
C MET A 348 19.16 2.50 -8.68
N VAL A 349 18.54 1.40 -8.23
CA VAL A 349 18.30 0.25 -9.11
C VAL A 349 17.20 0.54 -10.13
N GLU A 350 17.45 0.17 -11.38
CA GLU A 350 16.51 0.36 -12.48
C GLU A 350 15.39 -0.68 -12.42
N ASN A 351 14.20 -0.26 -12.82
CA ASN A 351 13.02 -1.13 -12.94
C ASN A 351 12.75 -2.05 -11.74
N TYR A 352 12.89 -1.51 -10.50
CA TYR A 352 12.56 -2.25 -9.29
C TYR A 352 11.19 -2.92 -9.40
N ASN A 353 11.16 -4.23 -9.16
CA ASN A 353 9.99 -5.09 -9.25
C ASN A 353 10.10 -6.25 -8.24
N VAL A 354 9.09 -7.15 -8.22
CA VAL A 354 9.06 -8.26 -7.27
C VAL A 354 10.28 -9.17 -7.36
N SER A 355 10.74 -9.48 -8.59
CA SER A 355 11.93 -10.33 -8.78
C SER A 355 13.21 -9.66 -8.28
N TYR A 356 13.32 -8.33 -8.41
CA TYR A 356 14.43 -7.58 -7.82
C TYR A 356 14.33 -7.56 -6.29
N ALA A 357 13.11 -7.40 -5.74
CA ALA A 357 12.86 -7.46 -4.30
C ALA A 357 13.33 -8.79 -3.69
N GLU A 358 13.11 -9.92 -4.37
CA GLU A 358 13.57 -11.24 -3.92
C GLU A 358 15.09 -11.35 -3.75
N LYS A 359 15.86 -10.47 -4.39
CA LYS A 359 17.31 -10.40 -4.25
C LYS A 359 17.76 -9.40 -3.19
N LEU A 360 16.93 -8.36 -2.92
CA LEU A 360 17.25 -7.27 -2.01
C LEU A 360 16.82 -7.53 -0.57
N ILE A 361 15.86 -8.44 -0.34
CA ILE A 361 15.32 -8.82 0.96
C ILE A 361 15.88 -10.18 1.39
#